data_ac766af741c1af3eef7231cf31bdf396
#
_entry.id   ac766af741c1af3eef7231cf31bdf396
#
_cell.length_a   1.000
_cell.length_b   1.000
_cell.length_c   1.000
_cell.angle_alpha   90.00
_cell.angle_beta   90.00
_cell.angle_gamma   90.00
#
_symmetry.space_group_name_H-M   'P 1'
#
loop_
_entity.id
_entity.type
_entity.pdbx_description
1 polymer ?
#
loop_
_entity_poly.entity_id
_entity_poly.type
_entity_poly.pdbx_seq_one_letter_code
_entity_poly.pdbx_strand_id
1 'polypeptide(L)'
;MNKQKLYFITYGTKNFDTAAKHLTKLAKESNFFEECIYFKPQDLEKKFVEKYEDIFSFPRGAGYWIWKHKIIFDTLKNVNEGDLVIYSDSGSSFNSKAKKRFFEYIEMINDSRFGNLRIQCEKQYIEKDWTIKELFNYFNIRFDSEIAQSTQLEATQMIFKKNHDSMDYFKEYVEVIDHDMYLISDK
;
A
#
# COMPACT_ATOMS: atom_id res chain seq x y z
N MET A 1 13.17 -12.84 22.38
CA MET A 1 12.56 -12.40 21.08
C MET A 1 12.47 -10.89 21.13
N ASN A 2 12.94 -10.20 20.08
CA ASN A 2 12.75 -8.75 19.99
C ASN A 2 11.25 -8.45 19.91
N LYS A 3 10.82 -7.38 20.61
CA LYS A 3 9.42 -6.94 20.56
C LYS A 3 9.11 -6.47 19.12
N GLN A 4 8.00 -6.96 18.54
CA GLN A 4 7.51 -6.51 17.23
C GLN A 4 7.32 -4.99 17.23
N LYS A 5 7.81 -4.33 16.19
CA LYS A 5 7.70 -2.89 15.99
C LYS A 5 6.69 -2.58 14.89
N LEU A 6 6.02 -1.44 15.03
CA LEU A 6 5.04 -0.94 14.10
C LEU A 6 5.57 0.36 13.49
N TYR A 7 5.54 0.46 12.17
CA TYR A 7 5.98 1.62 11.40
C TYR A 7 4.79 2.22 10.67
N PHE A 8 4.54 3.49 10.87
CA PHE A 8 3.48 4.21 10.16
C PHE A 8 4.09 4.99 8.99
N ILE A 9 3.52 4.84 7.81
CA ILE A 9 3.96 5.60 6.63
C ILE A 9 2.77 6.21 5.90
N THR A 10 2.98 7.40 5.36
CA THR A 10 2.06 8.08 4.46
C THR A 10 2.83 8.84 3.38
N TYR A 11 2.14 9.25 2.34
CA TYR A 11 2.73 10.02 1.24
C TYR A 11 1.86 11.23 0.91
N GLY A 12 2.50 12.33 0.53
CA GLY A 12 1.79 13.52 0.09
C GLY A 12 2.56 14.31 -0.96
N THR A 13 1.87 14.62 -2.05
CA THR A 13 2.31 15.66 -2.99
C THR A 13 2.06 17.04 -2.40
N LYS A 14 2.45 18.09 -3.13
CA LYS A 14 2.25 19.49 -2.69
C LYS A 14 0.80 19.77 -2.22
N ASN A 15 -0.19 19.22 -2.92
CA ASN A 15 -1.61 19.43 -2.61
C ASN A 15 -2.05 18.70 -1.32
N PHE A 16 -1.34 17.66 -0.93
CA PHE A 16 -1.63 16.82 0.23
C PHE A 16 -0.61 17.00 1.38
N ASP A 17 0.35 17.94 1.26
CA ASP A 17 1.41 18.14 2.25
C ASP A 17 0.85 18.43 3.65
N THR A 18 -0.13 19.33 3.75
CA THR A 18 -0.76 19.67 5.03
C THR A 18 -1.51 18.48 5.65
N ALA A 19 -2.25 17.73 4.84
CA ALA A 19 -2.99 16.55 5.29
C ALA A 19 -2.03 15.45 5.75
N ALA A 20 -0.96 15.17 4.99
CA ALA A 20 0.04 14.18 5.35
C ALA A 20 0.78 14.54 6.64
N LYS A 21 1.16 15.80 6.83
CA LYS A 21 1.75 16.30 8.08
C LYS A 21 0.81 16.11 9.27
N HIS A 22 -0.47 16.46 9.09
CA HIS A 22 -1.48 16.30 10.12
C HIS A 22 -1.67 14.85 10.51
N LEU A 23 -1.85 13.96 9.54
CA LEU A 23 -2.00 12.53 9.75
C LEU A 23 -0.78 11.92 10.47
N THR A 24 0.43 12.29 10.04
CA THR A 24 1.68 11.85 10.66
C THR A 24 1.78 12.33 12.11
N LYS A 25 1.34 13.56 12.40
CA LYS A 25 1.28 14.09 13.76
C LYS A 25 0.34 13.26 14.64
N LEU A 26 -0.89 12.97 14.17
CA LEU A 26 -1.85 12.15 14.90
C LEU A 26 -1.29 10.73 15.17
N ALA A 27 -0.63 10.12 14.18
CA ALA A 27 0.00 8.83 14.35
C ALA A 27 1.11 8.87 15.41
N LYS A 28 1.97 9.87 15.41
CA LYS A 28 3.02 10.07 16.45
C LYS A 28 2.42 10.25 17.85
N GLU A 29 1.39 11.06 17.98
CA GLU A 29 0.71 11.35 19.26
C GLU A 29 0.01 10.12 19.84
N SER A 30 -0.33 9.12 19.02
CA SER A 30 -0.91 7.86 19.49
C SER A 30 0.05 7.01 20.32
N ASN A 31 1.35 7.16 20.12
CA ASN A 31 2.41 6.35 20.71
C ASN A 31 2.27 4.83 20.40
N PHE A 32 1.67 4.48 19.24
CA PHE A 32 1.53 3.08 18.81
C PHE A 32 2.73 2.63 17.97
N PHE A 33 3.43 3.57 17.34
CA PHE A 33 4.43 3.31 16.32
C PHE A 33 5.84 3.60 16.84
N GLU A 34 6.80 2.80 16.41
CA GLU A 34 8.23 3.05 16.60
C GLU A 34 8.64 4.28 15.83
N GLU A 35 8.17 4.37 14.58
CA GLU A 35 8.45 5.48 13.69
C GLU A 35 7.22 5.84 12.85
N CYS A 36 7.07 7.14 12.54
CA CYS A 36 6.03 7.65 11.65
C CYS A 36 6.71 8.51 10.58
N ILE A 37 6.64 8.04 9.33
CA ILE A 37 7.33 8.64 8.19
C ILE A 37 6.32 9.27 7.23
N TYR A 38 6.59 10.51 6.85
CA TYR A 38 5.89 11.19 5.78
C TYR A 38 6.79 11.26 4.55
N PHE A 39 6.49 10.48 3.53
CA PHE A 39 7.18 10.48 2.24
C PHE A 39 6.66 11.58 1.31
N LYS A 40 7.55 12.15 0.52
CA LYS A 40 7.31 13.19 -0.49
C LYS A 40 7.87 12.73 -1.84
N PRO A 41 7.50 13.39 -2.96
CA PRO A 41 8.05 13.06 -4.28
C PRO A 41 9.59 13.05 -4.32
N GLN A 42 10.25 13.97 -3.63
CA GLN A 42 11.72 14.04 -3.59
C GLN A 42 12.39 12.93 -2.79
N ASP A 43 11.64 12.18 -1.98
CA ASP A 43 12.15 11.05 -1.20
C ASP A 43 12.15 9.74 -2.01
N LEU A 44 11.54 9.75 -3.20
CA LEU A 44 11.59 8.63 -4.13
C LEU A 44 12.98 8.53 -4.76
N GLU A 45 13.48 7.32 -4.89
CA GLU A 45 14.74 7.04 -5.55
C GLU A 45 14.74 7.57 -7.00
N LYS A 46 15.75 8.38 -7.36
CA LYS A 46 15.84 9.00 -8.68
C LYS A 46 15.75 7.98 -9.82
N LYS A 47 16.47 6.85 -9.69
CA LYS A 47 16.43 5.77 -10.69
C LYS A 47 15.05 5.17 -10.88
N PHE A 48 14.26 5.08 -9.81
CA PHE A 48 12.87 4.62 -9.89
C PHE A 48 12.00 5.60 -10.65
N VAL A 49 12.12 6.89 -10.38
CA VAL A 49 11.36 7.94 -11.08
C VAL A 49 11.76 7.99 -12.56
N GLU A 50 13.06 7.91 -12.88
CA GLU A 50 13.57 7.88 -14.26
C GLU A 50 13.09 6.62 -15.01
N LYS A 51 13.10 5.46 -14.36
CA LYS A 51 12.65 4.18 -14.95
C LYS A 51 11.17 4.22 -15.39
N TYR A 52 10.32 4.89 -14.63
CA TYR A 52 8.88 4.97 -14.86
C TYR A 52 8.41 6.39 -15.17
N GLU A 53 9.26 7.21 -15.83
CA GLU A 53 8.97 8.62 -16.10
C GLU A 53 7.66 8.84 -16.86
N ASP A 54 7.34 7.94 -17.80
CA ASP A 54 6.08 8.00 -18.55
C ASP A 54 4.86 7.91 -17.62
N ILE A 55 4.86 6.98 -16.67
CA ILE A 55 3.78 6.86 -15.68
C ILE A 55 3.74 8.08 -14.77
N PHE A 56 4.88 8.59 -14.31
CA PHE A 56 4.94 9.78 -13.48
C PHE A 56 4.49 11.05 -14.21
N SER A 57 4.47 11.06 -15.55
CA SER A 57 3.93 12.19 -16.33
C SER A 57 2.43 12.36 -16.19
N PHE A 58 1.69 11.32 -15.77
CA PHE A 58 0.24 11.39 -15.59
C PHE A 58 -0.14 12.05 -14.26
N PRO A 59 -1.07 13.04 -14.29
CA PRO A 59 -1.48 13.75 -13.08
C PRO A 59 -2.32 12.89 -12.11
N ARG A 60 -3.05 11.88 -12.64
CA ARG A 60 -3.88 11.00 -11.83
C ARG A 60 -3.03 10.23 -10.82
N GLY A 61 -3.34 10.38 -9.54
CA GLY A 61 -2.59 9.70 -8.47
C GLY A 61 -1.10 10.03 -8.42
N ALA A 62 -0.66 11.14 -9.09
CA ALA A 62 0.74 11.49 -9.28
C ALA A 62 1.55 10.31 -9.85
N GLY A 63 1.10 9.78 -10.98
CA GLY A 63 1.64 8.59 -11.64
C GLY A 63 0.92 7.31 -11.25
N TYR A 64 -0.40 7.30 -11.28
CA TYR A 64 -1.25 6.14 -11.00
C TYR A 64 -0.88 5.41 -9.69
N TRP A 65 -0.43 6.18 -8.68
CA TRP A 65 -0.03 5.66 -7.37
C TRP A 65 1.10 4.62 -7.39
N ILE A 66 1.91 4.53 -8.45
CA ILE A 66 3.06 3.63 -8.57
C ILE A 66 4.03 3.78 -7.37
N TRP A 67 4.18 4.99 -6.86
CA TRP A 67 4.99 5.31 -5.69
C TRP A 67 4.53 4.61 -4.41
N LYS A 68 3.24 4.26 -4.30
CA LYS A 68 2.65 3.68 -3.09
C LYS A 68 3.31 2.35 -2.73
N HIS A 69 3.37 1.44 -3.68
CA HIS A 69 4.00 0.14 -3.49
C HIS A 69 5.51 0.27 -3.28
N LYS A 70 6.16 1.21 -3.97
CA LYS A 70 7.59 1.50 -3.79
C LYS A 70 7.92 1.89 -2.35
N ILE A 71 7.23 2.86 -1.76
CA ILE A 71 7.53 3.31 -0.40
C ILE A 71 7.22 2.23 0.65
N ILE A 72 6.15 1.45 0.45
CA ILE A 72 5.82 0.33 1.35
C ILE A 72 6.90 -0.74 1.27
N PHE A 73 7.27 -1.16 0.06
CA PHE A 73 8.27 -2.20 -0.16
C PHE A 73 9.64 -1.79 0.37
N ASP A 74 10.07 -0.56 0.13
CA ASP A 74 11.34 -0.07 0.63
C ASP A 74 11.35 0.02 2.16
N THR A 75 10.25 0.44 2.77
CA THR A 75 10.13 0.42 4.24
C THR A 75 10.20 -1.00 4.77
N LEU A 76 9.49 -1.96 4.15
CA LEU A 76 9.54 -3.37 4.54
C LEU A 76 10.95 -3.96 4.43
N LYS A 77 11.73 -3.60 3.40
CA LYS A 77 13.12 -4.07 3.29
C LYS A 77 13.99 -3.62 4.47
N ASN A 78 13.70 -2.46 5.05
CA ASN A 78 14.53 -1.82 6.08
C ASN A 78 14.09 -2.11 7.53
N VAL A 79 12.95 -2.75 7.76
CA VAL A 79 12.52 -3.18 9.10
C VAL A 79 12.93 -4.63 9.37
N ASN A 80 12.78 -5.11 10.62
CA ASN A 80 13.13 -6.49 10.95
C ASN A 80 12.03 -7.47 10.55
N GLU A 81 12.40 -8.74 10.41
CA GLU A 81 11.46 -9.84 10.18
C GLU A 81 10.40 -9.87 11.29
N GLY A 82 9.13 -9.93 10.89
CA GLY A 82 7.98 -9.88 11.80
C GLY A 82 7.48 -8.47 12.15
N ASP A 83 8.23 -7.41 11.88
CA ASP A 83 7.76 -6.03 12.07
C ASP A 83 6.63 -5.68 11.07
N LEU A 84 5.83 -4.68 11.41
CA LEU A 84 4.67 -4.28 10.61
C LEU A 84 4.85 -2.88 10.02
N VAL A 85 4.49 -2.72 8.76
CA VAL A 85 4.38 -1.44 8.07
C VAL A 85 2.90 -1.13 7.84
N ILE A 86 2.44 -0.01 8.38
CA ILE A 86 1.07 0.48 8.28
C ILE A 86 1.09 1.68 7.34
N TYR A 87 0.48 1.51 6.17
CA TYR A 87 0.28 2.59 5.21
C TYR A 87 -1.12 3.17 5.35
N SER A 88 -1.23 4.50 5.26
CA SER A 88 -2.51 5.18 5.11
C SER A 88 -2.40 6.36 4.14
N ASP A 89 -3.39 6.51 3.27
CA ASP A 89 -3.50 7.70 2.41
C ASP A 89 -3.60 8.97 3.27
N SER A 90 -2.94 10.03 2.84
CA SER A 90 -2.86 11.30 3.57
C SER A 90 -4.21 12.00 3.79
N GLY A 91 -5.22 11.66 2.98
CA GLY A 91 -6.60 12.12 3.17
C GLY A 91 -7.36 11.42 4.30
N SER A 92 -6.75 10.42 4.95
CA SER A 92 -7.34 9.68 6.07
C SER A 92 -7.16 10.43 7.40
N SER A 93 -7.82 9.92 8.44
CA SER A 93 -7.66 10.40 9.82
C SER A 93 -7.30 9.23 10.74
N PHE A 94 -6.45 9.50 11.73
CA PHE A 94 -6.03 8.53 12.72
C PHE A 94 -6.79 8.76 14.04
N ASN A 95 -7.56 7.76 14.47
CA ASN A 95 -8.32 7.82 15.72
C ASN A 95 -7.61 7.02 16.84
N SER A 96 -6.80 7.71 17.65
CA SER A 96 -6.10 7.09 18.79
C SER A 96 -7.03 6.49 19.86
N LYS A 97 -8.31 6.91 19.91
CA LYS A 97 -9.31 6.35 20.83
C LYS A 97 -9.75 4.93 20.41
N ALA A 98 -9.56 4.56 19.13
CA ALA A 98 -9.86 3.23 18.62
C ALA A 98 -8.73 2.21 18.87
N LYS A 99 -7.90 2.42 19.90
CA LYS A 99 -6.74 1.59 20.25
C LYS A 99 -7.05 0.09 20.26
N LYS A 100 -8.15 -0.31 20.91
CA LYS A 100 -8.55 -1.72 20.98
C LYS A 100 -8.71 -2.32 19.58
N ARG A 101 -9.48 -1.65 18.71
CA ARG A 101 -9.73 -2.13 17.35
C ARG A 101 -8.48 -2.16 16.48
N PHE A 102 -7.60 -1.18 16.66
CA PHE A 102 -6.31 -1.17 15.96
C PHE A 102 -5.47 -2.41 16.32
N PHE A 103 -5.35 -2.75 17.60
CA PHE A 103 -4.58 -3.91 18.02
C PHE A 103 -5.25 -5.24 17.67
N GLU A 104 -6.58 -5.32 17.54
CA GLU A 104 -7.26 -6.47 16.95
C GLU A 104 -6.80 -6.72 15.49
N TYR A 105 -6.62 -5.66 14.68
CA TYR A 105 -6.04 -5.79 13.34
C TYR A 105 -4.59 -6.28 13.36
N ILE A 106 -3.80 -5.84 14.35
CA ILE A 106 -2.42 -6.32 14.52
C ILE A 106 -2.40 -7.83 14.87
N GLU A 107 -3.32 -8.29 15.69
CA GLU A 107 -3.48 -9.71 15.99
C GLU A 107 -3.89 -10.49 14.75
N MET A 108 -4.89 -10.03 14.02
CA MET A 108 -5.35 -10.68 12.77
C MET A 108 -4.21 -10.88 11.76
N ILE A 109 -3.36 -9.86 11.56
CA ILE A 109 -2.24 -9.99 10.61
C ILE A 109 -1.14 -10.90 11.16
N ASN A 110 -0.96 -10.96 12.48
CA ASN A 110 0.02 -11.85 13.09
C ASN A 110 -0.38 -13.32 12.95
N ASP A 111 -1.67 -13.60 12.99
CA ASP A 111 -2.24 -14.93 12.76
C ASP A 111 -2.32 -15.30 11.27
N SER A 112 -2.22 -14.30 10.37
CA SER A 112 -2.25 -14.53 8.94
C SER A 112 -0.91 -15.06 8.42
N ARG A 113 -0.97 -16.11 7.62
CA ARG A 113 0.16 -16.62 6.85
C ARG A 113 0.70 -15.57 5.87
N PHE A 114 -0.19 -14.87 5.19
CA PHE A 114 0.17 -13.99 4.07
C PHE A 114 0.82 -12.67 4.51
N GLY A 115 0.69 -12.28 5.78
CA GLY A 115 1.28 -11.04 6.28
C GLY A 115 0.74 -9.76 5.61
N ASN A 116 -0.49 -9.80 5.10
CA ASN A 116 -1.14 -8.71 4.39
C ASN A 116 -2.58 -8.57 4.89
N LEU A 117 -2.93 -7.40 5.40
CA LEU A 117 -4.30 -7.08 5.83
C LEU A 117 -4.83 -5.91 4.99
N ARG A 118 -5.97 -6.14 4.35
CA ARG A 118 -6.68 -5.18 3.51
C ARG A 118 -8.12 -5.06 3.97
N ILE A 119 -8.73 -3.94 3.70
CA ILE A 119 -10.15 -3.71 3.89
C ILE A 119 -10.86 -4.05 2.57
N GLN A 120 -11.90 -4.86 2.64
CA GLN A 120 -12.73 -5.15 1.48
C GLN A 120 -13.63 -3.96 1.17
N CYS A 121 -13.72 -3.57 -0.09
CA CYS A 121 -14.66 -2.55 -0.56
C CYS A 121 -16.12 -3.01 -0.40
N GLU A 122 -17.05 -2.10 -0.60
CA GLU A 122 -18.47 -2.45 -0.65
C GLU A 122 -18.78 -3.37 -1.84
N LYS A 123 -19.82 -4.19 -1.72
CA LYS A 123 -20.14 -5.29 -2.65
C LYS A 123 -20.35 -4.88 -4.11
N GLN A 124 -20.68 -3.61 -4.38
CA GLN A 124 -20.85 -3.08 -5.73
C GLN A 124 -19.52 -2.85 -6.47
N TYR A 125 -18.39 -2.81 -5.76
CA TYR A 125 -17.08 -2.63 -6.37
C TYR A 125 -16.48 -4.00 -6.70
N ILE A 126 -16.88 -4.55 -7.87
CA ILE A 126 -16.44 -5.87 -8.33
C ILE A 126 -15.12 -5.71 -9.10
N GLU A 127 -14.18 -6.62 -8.87
CA GLU A 127 -12.80 -6.56 -9.41
C GLU A 127 -12.77 -6.32 -10.93
N LYS A 128 -13.57 -7.05 -11.70
CA LYS A 128 -13.63 -6.93 -13.17
C LYS A 128 -14.11 -5.59 -13.70
N ASP A 129 -14.82 -4.78 -12.89
CA ASP A 129 -15.34 -3.49 -13.29
C ASP A 129 -14.32 -2.35 -13.05
N TRP A 130 -13.25 -2.64 -12.31
CA TRP A 130 -12.23 -1.67 -11.89
C TRP A 130 -10.82 -2.03 -12.31
N THR A 131 -10.61 -3.27 -12.75
CA THR A 131 -9.31 -3.77 -13.20
C THR A 131 -9.33 -3.94 -14.72
N ILE A 132 -8.32 -3.44 -15.40
CA ILE A 132 -8.20 -3.54 -16.85
C ILE A 132 -8.05 -5.02 -17.27
N LYS A 133 -8.61 -5.33 -18.45
CA LYS A 133 -8.61 -6.71 -18.97
C LYS A 133 -7.21 -7.26 -19.20
N GLU A 134 -6.28 -6.40 -19.57
CA GLU A 134 -4.88 -6.73 -19.84
C GLU A 134 -4.20 -7.31 -18.59
N LEU A 135 -4.53 -6.81 -17.39
CA LEU A 135 -4.00 -7.35 -16.14
C LEU A 135 -4.56 -8.75 -15.83
N PHE A 136 -5.85 -8.99 -16.11
CA PHE A 136 -6.42 -10.35 -16.04
C PHE A 136 -5.74 -11.30 -16.99
N ASN A 137 -5.45 -10.85 -18.23
CA ASN A 137 -4.73 -11.66 -19.21
C ASN A 137 -3.30 -11.97 -18.77
N TYR A 138 -2.59 -10.99 -18.19
CA TYR A 138 -1.25 -11.19 -17.65
C TYR A 138 -1.20 -12.33 -16.64
N PHE A 139 -2.18 -12.39 -15.73
CA PHE A 139 -2.28 -13.43 -14.72
C PHE A 139 -2.99 -14.71 -15.19
N ASN A 140 -3.40 -14.81 -16.46
CA ASN A 140 -4.23 -15.90 -16.99
C ASN A 140 -5.53 -16.12 -16.18
N ILE A 141 -6.12 -15.06 -15.68
CA ILE A 141 -7.36 -15.08 -14.91
C ILE A 141 -8.54 -14.86 -15.87
N ARG A 142 -9.47 -15.79 -15.87
CA ARG A 142 -10.69 -15.67 -16.67
C ARG A 142 -11.59 -14.57 -16.12
N PHE A 143 -12.19 -13.78 -17.00
CA PHE A 143 -13.05 -12.66 -16.64
C PHE A 143 -14.39 -13.08 -15.99
N ASP A 144 -14.76 -14.37 -16.11
CA ASP A 144 -15.91 -15.00 -15.46
C ASP A 144 -15.53 -15.79 -14.18
N SER A 145 -14.26 -15.75 -13.77
CA SER A 145 -13.77 -16.46 -12.58
C SER A 145 -14.26 -15.85 -11.27
N GLU A 146 -14.18 -16.60 -10.18
CA GLU A 146 -14.48 -16.10 -8.82
C GLU A 146 -13.60 -14.88 -8.45
N ILE A 147 -12.34 -14.86 -8.88
CA ILE A 147 -11.44 -13.72 -8.64
C ILE A 147 -11.98 -12.48 -9.33
N ALA A 148 -12.34 -12.57 -10.62
CA ALA A 148 -12.86 -11.42 -11.36
C ALA A 148 -14.23 -10.94 -10.83
N GLN A 149 -15.00 -11.83 -10.21
CA GLN A 149 -16.31 -11.52 -9.59
C GLN A 149 -16.19 -11.15 -8.11
N SER A 150 -15.01 -11.22 -7.51
CA SER A 150 -14.82 -10.83 -6.11
C SER A 150 -14.91 -9.32 -5.92
N THR A 151 -15.15 -8.90 -4.69
CA THR A 151 -15.13 -7.48 -4.33
C THR A 151 -13.68 -7.00 -4.21
N GLN A 152 -13.40 -5.81 -4.73
CA GLN A 152 -12.09 -5.16 -4.63
C GLN A 152 -11.62 -4.99 -3.19
N LEU A 153 -10.33 -4.87 -3.02
CA LEU A 153 -9.66 -4.51 -1.78
C LEU A 153 -9.21 -3.05 -1.82
N GLU A 154 -9.51 -2.31 -0.76
CA GLU A 154 -9.05 -0.92 -0.64
C GLU A 154 -7.52 -0.83 -0.58
N ALA A 155 -7.01 0.23 -1.19
CA ALA A 155 -5.59 0.61 -1.13
C ALA A 155 -5.35 1.89 -0.31
N THR A 156 -6.36 2.34 0.45
CA THR A 156 -6.30 3.55 1.29
C THR A 156 -5.66 3.29 2.64
N GLN A 157 -5.92 2.12 3.23
CA GLN A 157 -5.26 1.64 4.44
C GLN A 157 -4.78 0.20 4.22
N MET A 158 -3.53 -0.04 4.55
CA MET A 158 -2.89 -1.32 4.32
C MET A 158 -1.94 -1.64 5.47
N ILE A 159 -1.94 -2.88 5.93
CA ILE A 159 -0.97 -3.35 6.91
C ILE A 159 -0.22 -4.54 6.32
N PHE A 160 1.11 -4.45 6.34
CA PHE A 160 2.00 -5.50 5.89
C PHE A 160 2.94 -5.93 7.01
N LYS A 161 3.04 -7.22 7.22
CA LYS A 161 4.06 -7.83 8.05
C LYS A 161 5.27 -8.16 7.20
N LYS A 162 6.47 -7.83 7.66
CA LYS A 162 7.67 -8.31 6.99
C LYS A 162 7.77 -9.83 7.16
N ASN A 163 7.47 -10.55 6.12
CA ASN A 163 7.62 -11.99 5.98
C ASN A 163 7.85 -12.34 4.51
N HIS A 164 8.15 -13.61 4.24
CA HIS A 164 8.38 -14.10 2.90
C HIS A 164 7.22 -13.76 1.93
N ASP A 165 5.98 -14.09 2.30
CA ASP A 165 4.82 -13.96 1.41
C ASP A 165 4.52 -12.48 1.06
N SER A 166 4.63 -11.55 2.03
CA SER A 166 4.46 -10.12 1.77
C SER A 166 5.58 -9.55 0.90
N MET A 167 6.81 -10.02 1.11
CA MET A 167 7.95 -9.60 0.28
C MET A 167 7.82 -10.10 -1.16
N ASP A 168 7.32 -11.32 -1.37
CA ASP A 168 7.08 -11.86 -2.70
C ASP A 168 5.93 -11.16 -3.42
N TYR A 169 4.85 -10.78 -2.70
CA TYR A 169 3.80 -9.93 -3.25
C TYR A 169 4.36 -8.63 -3.87
N PHE A 170 5.30 -7.97 -3.18
CA PHE A 170 5.88 -6.74 -3.74
C PHE A 170 6.86 -6.99 -4.89
N LYS A 171 7.56 -8.12 -4.91
CA LYS A 171 8.38 -8.50 -6.06
C LYS A 171 7.52 -8.76 -7.29
N GLU A 172 6.43 -9.53 -7.13
CA GLU A 172 5.47 -9.78 -8.21
C GLU A 172 4.84 -8.48 -8.73
N TYR A 173 4.50 -7.55 -7.85
CA TYR A 173 4.04 -6.22 -8.26
C TYR A 173 5.09 -5.49 -9.13
N VAL A 174 6.38 -5.55 -8.73
CA VAL A 174 7.47 -4.97 -9.54
C VAL A 174 7.59 -5.66 -10.90
N GLU A 175 7.47 -6.99 -10.95
CA GLU A 175 7.49 -7.75 -12.19
C GLU A 175 6.35 -7.35 -13.14
N VAL A 176 5.15 -7.12 -12.63
CA VAL A 176 4.00 -6.64 -13.40
C VAL A 176 4.30 -5.28 -14.06
N ILE A 177 4.77 -4.31 -13.29
CA ILE A 177 5.06 -2.98 -13.82
C ILE A 177 6.32 -2.93 -14.70
N ASP A 178 7.25 -3.87 -14.51
CA ASP A 178 8.41 -4.05 -15.37
C ASP A 178 8.05 -4.72 -16.70
N HIS A 179 7.05 -5.59 -16.69
CA HIS A 179 6.51 -6.21 -17.91
C HIS A 179 5.78 -5.17 -18.76
N ASP A 180 4.87 -4.43 -18.17
CA ASP A 180 4.19 -3.29 -18.80
C ASP A 180 3.68 -2.32 -17.72
N MET A 181 4.29 -1.15 -17.64
CA MET A 181 3.91 -0.14 -16.64
C MET A 181 2.49 0.42 -16.86
N TYR A 182 1.90 0.26 -18.04
CA TYR A 182 0.53 0.71 -18.30
C TYR A 182 -0.54 -0.22 -17.74
N LEU A 183 -0.16 -1.42 -17.25
CA LEU A 183 -1.09 -2.33 -16.55
C LEU A 183 -1.69 -1.75 -15.26
N ILE A 184 -1.10 -0.67 -14.73
CA ILE A 184 -1.64 0.07 -13.58
C ILE A 184 -2.37 1.36 -13.99
N SER A 185 -2.63 1.58 -15.26
CA SER A 185 -3.21 2.82 -15.79
C SER A 185 -4.59 2.60 -16.42
N ASP A 186 -5.23 3.68 -16.83
CA ASP A 186 -6.49 3.65 -17.60
C ASP A 186 -6.26 3.65 -19.14
N LYS A 187 -5.05 3.39 -19.59
CA LYS A 187 -4.68 3.41 -21.00
C LYS A 187 -4.68 2.03 -21.60
#